data_c371d9d41e1884cc21f857712f0f1fb6
#
_entry.id   c371d9d41e1884cc21f857712f0f1fb6
#
_cell.length_a   1.000
_cell.length_b   1.000
_cell.length_c   1.000
_cell.angle_alpha   90.00
_cell.angle_beta   90.00
_cell.angle_gamma   90.00
#
_symmetry.space_group_name_H-M   'P 1'
#
loop_
_entity.id
_entity.type
_entity.pdbx_description
1 polymer ?
#
loop_
_entity_poly.entity_id
_entity_poly.type
_entity_poly.pdbx_seq_one_letter_code
_entity_poly.pdbx_strand_id
1 'polypeptide(L)'
;MQFPSSKVIAAFLVLFAICRGEAAPKVTASSWAAGYKASGVGDGDRFSLEQRSLWKGATNATRWWWQAEFEPPREIGAILQIVGDHPFVFRNAPRQSVWQRSDDGKHWTALPETATAHEQRLFRIHRLRQPVKARFLRFDIATVAGDFPALREVEFYSEPQARIVFPEWAVVVNVTHDSNLPNHGQEFIPLAKSCAGRSELQAQQVWLDTFNKDFLRAEPRPLCAFLSGSFKDWCEVNRETWRGVQEVLRAKNLPMWASCGGAQGLAILAETGVDQPWDCPHCRDPLKPKTPIYTHIGHTAQRPCGDYSGCVFERGPHWVRTVGDDPVFKNLPREFQVMESHCGQIEWPPAGWSLVATAGQGTKTKTQCLHLNDRPIYAAQFHIEMDGTPETSRQIMGNFLAQARAWGGYKPDRGAASAHDTRGKAQPIR
;
A
#
# COMPACT_ATOMS: atom_id res chain seq x y z
N MET A 1 -33.54 25.83 41.30
CA MET A 1 -32.14 25.36 41.50
C MET A 1 -31.45 25.37 40.15
N GLN A 2 -30.60 26.40 39.95
CA GLN A 2 -29.82 26.57 38.73
C GLN A 2 -28.50 25.84 38.88
N PHE A 3 -28.11 25.00 37.88
CA PHE A 3 -26.78 24.47 37.77
C PHE A 3 -25.94 25.29 36.81
N PRO A 4 -24.72 25.67 37.14
CA PRO A 4 -23.87 26.44 36.23
C PRO A 4 -23.17 25.53 35.26
N SER A 5 -23.20 25.93 33.99
CA SER A 5 -22.44 25.35 32.88
C SER A 5 -20.97 25.79 32.96
N SER A 6 -20.07 24.88 33.24
CA SER A 6 -18.62 25.10 33.07
C SER A 6 -18.16 24.53 31.74
N LYS A 7 -18.00 25.39 30.74
CA LYS A 7 -17.24 25.10 29.52
C LYS A 7 -15.76 25.22 29.84
N VAL A 8 -15.09 24.07 30.02
CA VAL A 8 -13.62 24.02 30.04
C VAL A 8 -13.18 23.88 28.58
N ILE A 9 -12.75 24.96 27.97
CA ILE A 9 -12.04 24.99 26.70
C ILE A 9 -10.59 24.64 27.04
N ALA A 10 -10.18 23.39 26.80
CA ALA A 10 -8.79 23.00 26.84
C ALA A 10 -8.11 23.51 25.56
N ALA A 11 -7.47 24.66 25.66
CA ALA A 11 -6.56 25.16 24.64
C ALA A 11 -5.29 24.28 24.68
N PHE A 12 -5.14 23.39 23.73
CA PHE A 12 -3.88 22.72 23.46
C PHE A 12 -2.92 23.73 22.81
N LEU A 13 -2.11 24.37 23.63
CA LEU A 13 -0.91 25.05 23.18
C LEU A 13 0.09 23.97 22.72
N VAL A 14 0.16 23.74 21.41
CA VAL A 14 1.28 23.05 20.81
C VAL A 14 2.46 24.00 20.87
N LEU A 15 3.31 23.85 21.87
CA LEU A 15 4.62 24.50 21.90
C LEU A 15 5.46 23.95 20.75
N PHE A 16 5.47 24.68 19.63
CA PHE A 16 6.53 24.52 18.63
C PHE A 16 7.85 24.96 19.27
N ALA A 17 8.70 24.00 19.61
CA ALA A 17 10.08 24.28 19.90
C ALA A 17 10.73 24.79 18.59
N ILE A 18 10.84 26.10 18.46
CA ILE A 18 11.61 26.77 17.40
C ILE A 18 13.06 26.40 17.62
N CYS A 19 13.55 25.35 16.96
CA CYS A 19 14.97 25.13 16.79
C CYS A 19 15.51 26.23 15.86
N ARG A 20 16.60 26.83 16.29
CA ARG A 20 17.33 27.98 15.70
C ARG A 20 17.18 28.10 14.19
N GLY A 21 16.67 29.24 13.76
CA GLY A 21 16.35 29.73 12.43
C GLY A 21 17.30 29.40 11.29
N GLU A 22 17.26 28.19 10.80
CA GLU A 22 17.83 27.86 9.50
C GLU A 22 16.83 28.32 8.43
N ALA A 23 17.28 29.17 7.51
CA ALA A 23 16.45 29.66 6.41
C ALA A 23 16.02 28.48 5.52
N ALA A 24 14.77 28.49 5.04
CA ALA A 24 14.30 27.54 4.06
C ALA A 24 15.22 27.54 2.82
N PRO A 25 15.50 26.38 2.20
CA PRO A 25 16.34 26.33 1.01
C PRO A 25 15.70 27.12 -0.14
N LYS A 26 16.50 27.79 -0.93
CA LYS A 26 16.06 28.37 -2.21
C LYS A 26 15.90 27.22 -3.21
N VAL A 27 14.71 27.07 -3.80
CA VAL A 27 14.42 25.98 -4.73
C VAL A 27 14.22 26.46 -6.16
N THR A 28 14.72 25.65 -7.08
CA THR A 28 14.61 25.87 -8.54
C THR A 28 14.33 24.54 -9.24
N ALA A 29 13.93 24.60 -10.50
CA ALA A 29 13.73 23.41 -11.33
C ALA A 29 14.06 23.71 -12.78
N SER A 30 14.33 22.66 -13.58
CA SER A 30 14.61 22.77 -15.01
C SER A 30 13.45 23.39 -15.80
N SER A 31 12.23 23.08 -15.38
CA SER A 31 10.98 23.54 -15.99
C SER A 31 9.81 23.34 -15.05
N TRP A 32 8.67 23.96 -15.33
CA TRP A 32 7.40 23.69 -14.63
C TRP A 32 6.20 23.97 -15.52
N ALA A 33 5.12 23.23 -15.29
CA ALA A 33 3.82 23.51 -15.86
C ALA A 33 3.21 24.78 -15.23
N ALA A 34 2.36 25.50 -15.96
CA ALA A 34 1.76 26.74 -15.49
C ALA A 34 1.09 26.58 -14.11
N GLY A 35 1.54 27.38 -13.14
CA GLY A 35 1.04 27.36 -11.77
C GLY A 35 1.69 26.33 -10.83
N TYR A 36 2.50 25.37 -11.31
CA TYR A 36 3.13 24.31 -10.51
C TYR A 36 4.62 24.58 -10.32
N LYS A 37 4.97 25.58 -9.53
CA LYS A 37 6.34 26.05 -9.36
C LYS A 37 7.19 25.11 -8.49
N ALA A 38 8.51 25.20 -8.63
CA ALA A 38 9.46 24.45 -7.79
C ALA A 38 9.26 24.71 -6.29
N SER A 39 8.86 25.93 -5.93
CA SER A 39 8.58 26.37 -4.54
C SER A 39 7.33 25.76 -3.92
N GLY A 40 6.52 25.02 -4.67
CA GLY A 40 5.40 24.24 -4.10
C GLY A 40 5.86 22.99 -3.33
N VAL A 41 7.14 22.62 -3.45
CA VAL A 41 7.70 21.45 -2.76
C VAL A 41 8.53 21.95 -1.58
N GLY A 42 8.38 21.30 -0.41
CA GLY A 42 9.10 21.67 0.81
C GLY A 42 8.32 22.66 1.69
N ASP A 43 7.00 22.73 1.53
CA ASP A 43 6.11 23.54 2.38
C ASP A 43 5.66 22.81 3.66
N GLY A 44 6.00 21.53 3.76
CA GLY A 44 5.67 20.63 4.88
C GLY A 44 4.29 19.99 4.78
N ASP A 45 3.54 20.25 3.71
CA ASP A 45 2.28 19.56 3.43
C ASP A 45 2.50 18.33 2.55
N ARG A 46 2.82 17.23 3.20
CA ARG A 46 3.22 15.97 2.56
C ARG A 46 2.20 15.37 1.61
N PHE A 47 0.91 15.65 1.80
CA PHE A 47 -0.18 14.95 1.12
C PHE A 47 -1.08 15.85 0.31
N SER A 48 -0.86 17.14 0.31
CA SER A 48 -1.59 18.09 -0.52
C SER A 48 -1.38 17.80 -2.01
N LEU A 49 -2.45 17.95 -2.77
CA LEU A 49 -2.44 17.95 -4.23
C LEU A 49 -2.83 19.33 -4.78
N GLU A 50 -2.89 20.33 -3.91
CA GLU A 50 -3.13 21.70 -4.32
C GLU A 50 -1.99 22.22 -5.20
N GLN A 51 -2.33 23.05 -6.16
CA GLN A 51 -1.37 23.59 -7.12
C GLN A 51 -0.15 24.27 -6.46
N ARG A 52 -0.38 24.95 -5.32
CA ARG A 52 0.66 25.65 -4.57
C ARG A 52 1.64 24.73 -3.85
N SER A 53 1.23 23.51 -3.50
CA SER A 53 2.02 22.49 -2.76
C SER A 53 2.54 21.37 -3.67
N LEU A 54 2.65 21.63 -4.98
CA LEU A 54 3.00 20.63 -5.97
C LEU A 54 3.89 21.24 -7.06
N TRP A 55 5.01 20.61 -7.36
CA TRP A 55 5.75 20.88 -8.58
C TRP A 55 5.40 19.86 -9.65
N LYS A 56 5.21 20.35 -10.89
CA LYS A 56 5.08 19.54 -12.10
C LYS A 56 6.05 20.05 -13.15
N GLY A 57 6.88 19.16 -13.69
CA GLY A 57 7.73 19.48 -14.82
C GLY A 57 6.91 19.80 -16.10
N ALA A 58 7.49 20.52 -17.03
CA ALA A 58 6.84 20.78 -18.33
C ALA A 58 6.83 19.53 -19.20
N THR A 59 5.74 19.30 -19.94
CA THR A 59 5.54 18.11 -20.78
C THR A 59 6.44 18.07 -22.02
N ASN A 60 6.93 19.23 -22.46
CA ASN A 60 7.81 19.36 -23.64
C ASN A 60 9.30 19.20 -23.33
N ALA A 61 9.66 18.89 -22.06
CA ALA A 61 11.02 18.61 -21.69
C ALA A 61 11.34 17.11 -21.83
N THR A 62 12.58 16.80 -22.18
CA THR A 62 13.08 15.42 -22.27
C THR A 62 13.87 14.99 -21.04
N ARG A 63 14.19 15.93 -20.17
CA ARG A 63 14.91 15.72 -18.93
C ARG A 63 14.46 16.75 -17.90
N TRP A 64 14.32 16.34 -16.67
CA TRP A 64 13.87 17.18 -15.58
C TRP A 64 14.80 17.11 -14.40
N TRP A 65 14.87 18.20 -13.66
CA TRP A 65 15.47 18.23 -12.34
C TRP A 65 14.75 19.23 -11.46
N TRP A 66 14.75 18.94 -10.16
CA TRP A 66 14.38 19.84 -9.06
C TRP A 66 15.59 20.01 -8.15
N GLN A 67 15.83 21.21 -7.60
CA GLN A 67 17.05 21.54 -6.88
C GLN A 67 16.76 22.43 -5.68
N ALA A 68 17.44 22.14 -4.56
CA ALA A 68 17.52 22.97 -3.37
C ALA A 68 18.92 23.59 -3.26
N GLU A 69 19.01 24.88 -2.88
CA GLU A 69 20.21 25.60 -2.54
C GLU A 69 20.17 25.96 -1.05
N PHE A 70 21.21 25.63 -0.31
CA PHE A 70 21.35 25.89 1.11
C PHE A 70 22.41 26.98 1.35
N GLU A 71 22.04 27.97 2.14
CA GLU A 71 22.98 29.02 2.57
C GLU A 71 22.79 29.26 4.08
N PRO A 72 23.78 28.89 4.89
CA PRO A 72 25.04 28.18 4.57
C PRO A 72 24.84 26.73 4.10
N PRO A 73 25.90 26.11 3.52
CA PRO A 73 25.87 24.68 3.17
C PRO A 73 25.48 23.80 4.35
N ARG A 74 24.62 22.78 4.10
CA ARG A 74 24.08 21.90 5.13
C ARG A 74 24.59 20.48 5.04
N GLU A 75 24.62 19.82 6.17
CA GLU A 75 24.85 18.38 6.27
C GLU A 75 23.56 17.64 6.05
N ILE A 76 23.56 16.68 5.12
CA ILE A 76 22.38 15.88 4.72
C ILE A 76 22.72 14.41 4.86
N GLY A 77 21.96 13.70 5.69
CA GLY A 77 22.09 12.26 5.94
C GLY A 77 20.88 11.46 5.44
N ALA A 78 19.69 12.07 5.37
CA ALA A 78 18.51 11.42 4.80
C ALA A 78 17.60 12.41 4.05
N ILE A 79 16.83 11.87 3.09
CA ILE A 79 15.90 12.62 2.24
C ILE A 79 14.56 11.90 2.24
N LEU A 80 13.51 12.54 2.76
CA LEU A 80 12.13 12.11 2.54
C LEU A 80 11.64 12.70 1.22
N GLN A 81 10.99 11.91 0.41
CA GLN A 81 10.46 12.32 -0.88
C GLN A 81 9.10 11.72 -1.14
N ILE A 82 8.13 12.55 -1.51
CA ILE A 82 6.78 12.13 -1.92
C ILE A 82 6.54 12.61 -3.34
N VAL A 83 6.24 11.66 -4.24
CA VAL A 83 6.18 11.90 -5.68
C VAL A 83 4.79 11.66 -6.26
N GLY A 84 4.62 12.07 -7.52
CA GLY A 84 3.39 11.88 -8.26
C GLY A 84 2.32 12.94 -7.98
N ASP A 85 1.30 12.98 -8.82
CA ASP A 85 0.21 13.96 -8.76
C ASP A 85 -1.17 13.32 -8.50
N HIS A 86 -1.16 12.12 -7.95
CA HIS A 86 -2.37 11.40 -7.57
C HIS A 86 -2.25 10.91 -6.12
N PRO A 87 -3.32 10.91 -5.33
CA PRO A 87 -3.23 10.59 -3.90
C PRO A 87 -2.73 9.16 -3.62
N PHE A 88 -2.98 8.21 -4.52
CA PHE A 88 -2.63 6.80 -4.32
C PHE A 88 -2.21 6.02 -5.58
N VAL A 89 -2.30 6.59 -6.79
CA VAL A 89 -1.81 5.94 -8.02
C VAL A 89 -0.43 6.48 -8.38
N PHE A 90 0.50 5.59 -8.75
CA PHE A 90 1.82 5.96 -9.25
C PHE A 90 1.70 6.57 -10.66
N ARG A 91 1.36 7.85 -10.70
CA ARG A 91 1.13 8.63 -11.91
C ARG A 91 1.99 9.89 -11.89
N ASN A 92 2.56 10.23 -13.03
CA ASN A 92 3.45 11.40 -13.18
C ASN A 92 4.55 11.42 -12.11
N ALA A 93 5.12 10.26 -11.84
CA ALA A 93 6.10 10.05 -10.81
C ALA A 93 7.44 9.59 -11.39
N PRO A 94 8.58 10.06 -10.87
CA PRO A 94 9.90 9.65 -11.34
C PRO A 94 10.14 8.15 -11.15
N ARG A 95 10.53 7.46 -12.24
CA ARG A 95 10.90 6.04 -12.25
C ARG A 95 12.41 5.83 -12.19
N GLN A 96 13.14 6.56 -13.05
CA GLN A 96 14.59 6.53 -13.06
C GLN A 96 15.10 7.90 -12.65
N SER A 97 15.83 7.94 -11.56
CA SER A 97 16.25 9.19 -10.95
C SER A 97 17.43 8.98 -10.00
N VAL A 98 18.13 10.06 -9.66
CA VAL A 98 19.21 10.06 -8.69
C VAL A 98 19.32 11.44 -8.04
N TRP A 99 19.65 11.48 -6.75
CA TRP A 99 20.09 12.71 -6.10
C TRP A 99 21.57 12.98 -6.40
N GLN A 100 21.89 14.23 -6.62
CA GLN A 100 23.24 14.71 -6.88
C GLN A 100 23.55 15.87 -5.92
N ARG A 101 24.81 16.00 -5.50
CA ARG A 101 25.29 17.14 -4.71
C ARG A 101 26.23 18.02 -5.52
N SER A 102 26.32 19.30 -5.14
CA SER A 102 27.28 20.24 -5.68
C SER A 102 27.61 21.33 -4.65
N ASP A 103 28.82 21.89 -4.71
CA ASP A 103 29.22 23.03 -3.91
C ASP A 103 29.16 24.35 -4.70
N ASP A 104 29.16 24.29 -6.03
CA ASP A 104 29.18 25.47 -6.92
C ASP A 104 27.97 25.59 -7.84
N GLY A 105 27.07 24.58 -7.83
CA GLY A 105 25.89 24.51 -8.70
C GLY A 105 26.21 24.18 -10.17
N LYS A 106 27.47 23.88 -10.49
CA LYS A 106 27.96 23.58 -11.87
C LYS A 106 28.46 22.14 -11.99
N HIS A 107 29.25 21.70 -11.03
CA HIS A 107 29.85 20.37 -10.98
C HIS A 107 29.01 19.47 -10.05
N TRP A 108 28.47 18.39 -10.59
CA TRP A 108 27.51 17.52 -9.89
C TRP A 108 28.08 16.14 -9.63
N THR A 109 27.95 15.66 -8.42
CA THR A 109 28.33 14.31 -7.99
C THR A 109 27.10 13.54 -7.57
N ALA A 110 26.83 12.40 -8.21
CA ALA A 110 25.70 11.55 -7.85
C ALA A 110 25.87 10.95 -6.43
N LEU A 111 24.74 10.77 -5.76
CA LEU A 111 24.61 10.01 -4.51
C LEU A 111 24.07 8.62 -4.88
N PRO A 112 24.95 7.63 -5.12
CA PRO A 112 24.55 6.38 -5.81
C PRO A 112 23.52 5.56 -5.04
N GLU A 113 23.50 5.65 -3.70
CA GLU A 113 22.50 4.98 -2.85
C GLU A 113 21.07 5.51 -3.03
N THR A 114 20.90 6.65 -3.70
CA THR A 114 19.59 7.23 -4.01
C THR A 114 19.12 6.91 -5.42
N ALA A 115 19.96 6.23 -6.22
CA ALA A 115 19.64 5.91 -7.61
C ALA A 115 18.51 4.90 -7.71
N THR A 116 17.56 5.17 -8.60
CA THR A 116 16.45 4.29 -8.93
C THR A 116 16.42 4.01 -10.43
N ALA A 117 15.98 2.79 -10.83
CA ALA A 117 15.85 2.42 -12.24
C ALA A 117 14.39 2.15 -12.63
N HIS A 118 13.64 1.46 -11.77
CA HIS A 118 12.25 1.06 -12.02
C HIS A 118 11.37 1.32 -10.80
N GLU A 119 11.52 2.49 -10.21
CA GLU A 119 10.80 2.84 -8.99
C GLU A 119 9.29 2.89 -9.22
N GLN A 120 8.54 2.33 -8.29
CA GLN A 120 7.08 2.27 -8.29
C GLN A 120 6.46 2.82 -6.99
N ARG A 121 7.26 3.33 -6.04
CA ARG A 121 6.77 3.82 -4.75
C ARG A 121 6.53 5.33 -4.79
N LEU A 122 5.38 5.75 -4.25
CA LEU A 122 5.07 7.17 -4.03
C LEU A 122 5.84 7.77 -2.85
N PHE A 123 6.09 6.96 -1.82
CA PHE A 123 6.70 7.37 -0.55
C PHE A 123 8.10 6.79 -0.48
N ARG A 124 9.11 7.65 -0.32
CA ARG A 124 10.52 7.26 -0.35
C ARG A 124 11.29 7.95 0.75
N ILE A 125 12.12 7.21 1.46
CA ILE A 125 13.15 7.75 2.33
C ILE A 125 14.49 7.20 1.83
N HIS A 126 15.35 8.09 1.39
CA HIS A 126 16.73 7.77 1.01
C HIS A 126 17.63 8.04 2.20
N ARG A 127 18.32 7.03 2.70
CA ARG A 127 19.32 7.17 3.75
C ARG A 127 20.70 7.09 3.13
N LEU A 128 21.48 8.13 3.30
CA LEU A 128 22.86 8.17 2.82
C LEU A 128 23.75 7.31 3.73
N ARG A 129 24.75 6.66 3.16
CA ARG A 129 25.71 5.85 3.94
C ARG A 129 26.49 6.70 4.94
N GLN A 130 26.84 7.90 4.51
CA GLN A 130 27.48 8.93 5.31
C GLN A 130 26.79 10.27 5.00
N PRO A 131 26.64 11.14 5.99
CA PRO A 131 26.15 12.50 5.72
C PRO A 131 27.05 13.21 4.71
N VAL A 132 26.44 13.99 3.84
CA VAL A 132 27.16 14.81 2.87
C VAL A 132 26.91 16.28 3.17
N LYS A 133 27.97 17.08 3.23
CA LYS A 133 27.85 18.52 3.26
C LYS A 133 27.65 19.02 1.83
N ALA A 134 26.61 19.82 1.58
CA ALA A 134 26.29 20.31 0.26
C ALA A 134 25.70 21.73 0.33
N ARG A 135 26.08 22.57 -0.62
CA ARG A 135 25.41 23.82 -0.90
C ARG A 135 24.20 23.59 -1.80
N PHE A 136 24.28 22.63 -2.73
CA PHE A 136 23.20 22.30 -3.64
C PHE A 136 22.92 20.80 -3.62
N LEU A 137 21.63 20.47 -3.59
CA LEU A 137 21.13 19.12 -3.88
C LEU A 137 20.17 19.17 -5.06
N ARG A 138 20.38 18.29 -6.04
CA ARG A 138 19.56 18.17 -7.23
C ARG A 138 18.97 16.78 -7.33
N PHE A 139 17.68 16.71 -7.52
CA PHE A 139 16.99 15.50 -7.92
C PHE A 139 16.92 15.44 -9.43
N ASP A 140 17.77 14.63 -10.05
CA ASP A 140 17.89 14.45 -11.49
C ASP A 140 16.97 13.29 -11.91
N ILE A 141 16.11 13.54 -12.93
CA ILE A 141 15.04 12.64 -13.34
C ILE A 141 15.21 12.29 -14.81
N ALA A 142 15.46 10.99 -15.07
CA ALA A 142 15.67 10.50 -16.44
C ALA A 142 14.37 9.96 -17.07
N THR A 143 13.52 9.25 -16.29
CA THR A 143 12.24 8.73 -16.79
C THR A 143 11.13 8.87 -15.76
N VAL A 144 9.89 8.91 -16.26
CA VAL A 144 8.68 9.11 -15.46
C VAL A 144 7.59 8.09 -15.83
N ALA A 145 6.62 7.93 -14.93
CA ALA A 145 5.35 7.27 -15.24
C ALA A 145 4.35 8.34 -15.73
N GLY A 146 4.10 8.42 -17.01
CA GLY A 146 3.29 9.46 -17.63
C GLY A 146 4.12 10.48 -18.40
N ASP A 147 3.61 11.71 -18.54
CA ASP A 147 4.15 12.70 -19.48
C ASP A 147 5.13 13.68 -18.85
N PHE A 148 5.16 13.79 -17.52
CA PHE A 148 6.00 14.71 -16.76
C PHE A 148 6.19 14.23 -15.32
N PRO A 149 7.26 14.65 -14.62
CA PRO A 149 7.41 14.35 -13.19
C PRO A 149 6.56 15.30 -12.34
N ALA A 150 6.08 14.76 -11.20
CA ALA A 150 5.49 15.55 -10.14
C ALA A 150 6.13 15.21 -8.79
N LEU A 151 6.35 16.23 -7.96
CA LEU A 151 6.80 16.12 -6.57
C LEU A 151 5.80 16.83 -5.67
N ARG A 152 5.45 16.19 -4.56
CA ARG A 152 4.58 16.73 -3.50
C ARG A 152 5.40 17.31 -2.36
N GLU A 153 6.38 16.56 -1.87
CA GLU A 153 7.19 16.99 -0.73
C GLU A 153 8.61 16.46 -0.83
N VAL A 154 9.55 17.26 -0.38
CA VAL A 154 10.96 16.88 -0.14
C VAL A 154 11.41 17.49 1.17
N GLU A 155 11.88 16.64 2.08
CA GLU A 155 12.44 17.07 3.35
C GLU A 155 13.87 16.54 3.51
N PHE A 156 14.73 17.34 4.10
CA PHE A 156 16.13 17.00 4.32
C PHE A 156 16.44 16.84 5.81
N TYR A 157 17.22 15.83 6.16
CA TYR A 157 17.60 15.51 7.53
C TYR A 157 19.12 15.40 7.62
N SER A 158 19.72 15.92 8.68
CA SER A 158 21.16 15.94 8.85
C SER A 158 21.78 14.57 9.08
N GLU A 159 21.03 13.66 9.72
CA GLU A 159 21.56 12.36 10.10
C GLU A 159 20.95 11.23 9.23
N PRO A 160 21.79 10.24 8.80
CA PRO A 160 21.28 9.08 8.08
C PRO A 160 20.23 8.28 8.88
N GLN A 161 20.40 8.25 10.22
CA GLN A 161 19.50 7.54 11.14
C GLN A 161 18.40 8.43 11.72
N ALA A 162 18.18 9.62 11.13
CA ALA A 162 17.13 10.53 11.58
C ALA A 162 15.79 9.79 11.71
N ARG A 163 15.11 10.02 12.85
CA ARG A 163 13.76 9.50 13.05
C ARG A 163 12.78 10.32 12.22
N ILE A 164 12.38 9.76 11.08
CA ILE A 164 11.41 10.36 10.17
C ILE A 164 10.03 9.78 10.50
N VAL A 165 9.19 10.59 11.17
CA VAL A 165 7.81 10.18 11.47
C VAL A 165 7.01 10.24 10.17
N PHE A 166 6.51 9.09 9.72
CA PHE A 166 5.65 8.97 8.55
C PHE A 166 4.33 8.32 8.97
N PRO A 167 3.17 8.74 8.47
CA PRO A 167 1.90 8.08 8.78
C PRO A 167 1.90 6.63 8.30
N GLU A 168 1.07 5.80 8.92
CA GLU A 168 0.83 4.44 8.44
C GLU A 168 0.35 4.47 7.00
N TRP A 169 0.78 3.52 6.20
CA TRP A 169 0.31 3.39 4.84
C TRP A 169 0.17 1.92 4.41
N ALA A 170 -0.70 1.68 3.45
CA ALA A 170 -0.97 0.36 2.92
C ALA A 170 -0.76 0.30 1.40
N VAL A 171 -0.36 -0.88 0.92
CA VAL A 171 -0.34 -1.20 -0.51
C VAL A 171 -1.67 -1.83 -0.90
N VAL A 172 -2.32 -1.31 -1.94
CA VAL A 172 -3.51 -1.91 -2.54
C VAL A 172 -3.12 -2.53 -3.87
N VAL A 173 -3.20 -3.84 -3.97
CA VAL A 173 -2.82 -4.59 -5.17
C VAL A 173 -4.07 -4.82 -6.03
N ASN A 174 -4.09 -4.24 -7.23
CA ASN A 174 -5.10 -4.52 -8.24
C ASN A 174 -4.80 -5.88 -8.89
N VAL A 175 -5.55 -6.89 -8.50
CA VAL A 175 -5.37 -8.29 -8.92
C VAL A 175 -5.96 -8.57 -10.30
N THR A 176 -6.93 -7.78 -10.75
CA THR A 176 -7.57 -8.01 -12.06
C THR A 176 -6.59 -7.91 -13.22
N HIS A 177 -5.56 -7.07 -13.07
CA HIS A 177 -4.59 -6.76 -14.13
C HIS A 177 -5.27 -6.47 -15.47
N ASP A 178 -6.37 -5.71 -15.42
CA ASP A 178 -7.19 -5.30 -16.55
C ASP A 178 -7.16 -3.77 -16.68
N SER A 179 -6.67 -3.27 -17.83
CA SER A 179 -6.60 -1.84 -18.11
C SER A 179 -7.96 -1.15 -18.14
N ASN A 180 -9.06 -1.89 -18.34
CA ASN A 180 -10.42 -1.36 -18.28
C ASN A 180 -10.91 -1.18 -16.84
N LEU A 181 -10.21 -1.76 -15.86
CA LEU A 181 -10.52 -1.68 -14.42
C LEU A 181 -9.33 -1.12 -13.63
N PRO A 182 -8.81 0.07 -14.00
CA PRO A 182 -7.56 0.57 -13.41
C PRO A 182 -7.67 0.88 -11.93
N ASN A 183 -8.88 1.13 -11.44
CA ASN A 183 -9.15 1.53 -10.05
C ASN A 183 -9.65 0.37 -9.17
N HIS A 184 -9.70 -0.85 -9.69
CA HIS A 184 -10.22 -1.99 -8.92
C HIS A 184 -9.38 -2.26 -7.67
N GLY A 185 -10.05 -2.40 -6.53
CA GLY A 185 -9.45 -2.54 -5.21
C GLY A 185 -9.26 -1.22 -4.45
N GLN A 186 -9.47 -0.05 -5.10
CA GLN A 186 -9.39 1.24 -4.40
C GLN A 186 -10.44 1.39 -3.29
N GLU A 187 -11.49 0.60 -3.32
CA GLU A 187 -12.55 0.52 -2.32
C GLU A 187 -12.01 0.17 -0.92
N PHE A 188 -10.87 -0.54 -0.84
CA PHE A 188 -10.17 -0.77 0.42
C PHE A 188 -9.69 0.52 1.10
N ILE A 189 -9.37 1.56 0.32
CA ILE A 189 -8.76 2.78 0.84
C ILE A 189 -9.71 3.54 1.77
N PRO A 190 -10.95 3.90 1.36
CA PRO A 190 -11.89 4.58 2.27
C PRO A 190 -12.27 3.72 3.47
N LEU A 191 -12.44 2.41 3.30
CA LEU A 191 -12.74 1.50 4.40
C LEU A 191 -11.60 1.47 5.41
N ALA A 192 -10.37 1.23 4.97
CA ALA A 192 -9.20 1.19 5.85
C ALA A 192 -8.97 2.52 6.57
N LYS A 193 -9.12 3.66 5.87
CA LYS A 193 -9.05 5.00 6.47
C LYS A 193 -10.11 5.20 7.56
N SER A 194 -11.35 4.78 7.31
CA SER A 194 -12.43 4.91 8.30
C SER A 194 -12.19 4.06 9.55
N CYS A 195 -11.46 2.95 9.43
CA CYS A 195 -11.14 2.02 10.51
C CYS A 195 -9.78 2.27 11.18
N ALA A 196 -8.94 3.13 10.61
CA ALA A 196 -7.59 3.38 11.10
C ALA A 196 -7.55 4.10 12.48
N GLY A 197 -8.68 4.61 12.95
CA GLY A 197 -8.78 5.32 14.22
C GLY A 197 -8.19 6.73 14.10
N ARG A 198 -7.31 7.11 15.06
CA ARG A 198 -6.68 8.45 15.08
C ARG A 198 -5.51 8.62 14.12
N SER A 199 -5.04 7.56 13.49
CA SER A 199 -3.95 7.62 12.53
C SER A 199 -4.50 7.83 11.11
N GLU A 200 -3.97 8.81 10.38
CA GLU A 200 -4.26 8.96 8.96
C GLU A 200 -3.53 7.86 8.20
N LEU A 201 -4.25 6.81 7.82
CA LEU A 201 -3.71 5.79 6.93
C LEU A 201 -3.56 6.37 5.52
N GLN A 202 -2.36 6.33 4.98
CA GLN A 202 -2.11 6.59 3.57
C GLN A 202 -2.22 5.29 2.77
N ALA A 203 -2.33 5.38 1.45
CA ALA A 203 -2.39 4.20 0.60
C ALA A 203 -1.70 4.45 -0.74
N GLN A 204 -1.21 3.36 -1.33
CA GLN A 204 -0.75 3.34 -2.70
C GLN A 204 -1.33 2.12 -3.41
N GLN A 205 -1.98 2.34 -4.55
CA GLN A 205 -2.38 1.26 -5.44
C GLN A 205 -1.22 0.88 -6.37
N VAL A 206 -1.07 -0.42 -6.59
CA VAL A 206 -0.12 -0.99 -7.54
C VAL A 206 -0.82 -2.07 -8.39
N TRP A 207 -0.28 -2.33 -9.57
CA TRP A 207 -0.67 -3.48 -10.36
C TRP A 207 -0.05 -4.77 -9.78
N LEU A 208 -0.70 -5.89 -10.02
CA LEU A 208 -0.27 -7.20 -9.54
C LEU A 208 1.19 -7.52 -9.92
N ASP A 209 1.58 -7.25 -11.14
CA ASP A 209 2.93 -7.50 -11.68
C ASP A 209 4.01 -6.55 -11.14
N THR A 210 3.58 -5.42 -10.56
CA THR A 210 4.50 -4.44 -9.95
C THR A 210 4.67 -4.63 -8.44
N PHE A 211 3.77 -5.38 -7.80
CA PHE A 211 3.89 -5.71 -6.39
C PHE A 211 4.95 -6.81 -6.17
N ASN A 212 5.98 -6.53 -5.41
CA ASN A 212 7.11 -7.43 -5.20
C ASN A 212 7.79 -7.23 -3.84
N LYS A 213 8.84 -7.99 -3.58
CA LYS A 213 9.63 -7.92 -2.33
C LYS A 213 10.28 -6.57 -2.03
N ASP A 214 10.37 -5.66 -3.01
CA ASP A 214 10.96 -4.34 -2.78
C ASP A 214 10.07 -3.50 -1.87
N PHE A 215 8.75 -3.77 -1.84
CA PHE A 215 7.84 -3.19 -0.85
C PHE A 215 8.16 -3.64 0.58
N LEU A 216 8.77 -4.81 0.77
CA LEU A 216 9.20 -5.28 2.10
C LEU A 216 10.43 -4.53 2.62
N ARG A 217 11.22 -3.97 1.70
CA ARG A 217 12.41 -3.17 1.97
C ARG A 217 12.15 -1.68 1.86
N ALA A 218 10.90 -1.31 1.53
CA ALA A 218 10.50 0.08 1.38
C ALA A 218 10.73 0.85 2.68
N GLU A 219 11.20 2.07 2.56
CA GLU A 219 11.22 3.03 3.63
C GLU A 219 10.51 4.30 3.13
N PRO A 220 9.42 4.74 3.78
CA PRO A 220 8.77 4.11 4.94
C PRO A 220 8.16 2.74 4.57
N ARG A 221 8.14 1.83 5.55
CA ARG A 221 7.60 0.48 5.35
C ARG A 221 6.06 0.50 5.35
N PRO A 222 5.38 -0.24 4.43
CA PRO A 222 3.93 -0.40 4.51
C PRO A 222 3.50 -1.19 5.75
N LEU A 223 2.37 -0.82 6.31
CA LEU A 223 1.71 -1.54 7.41
C LEU A 223 1.19 -2.90 6.94
N CYS A 224 0.53 -2.93 5.78
CA CYS A 224 -0.10 -4.12 5.23
C CYS A 224 -0.29 -3.99 3.71
N ALA A 225 -0.74 -5.09 3.09
CA ALA A 225 -1.23 -5.09 1.72
C ALA A 225 -2.66 -5.62 1.65
N PHE A 226 -3.47 -5.06 0.73
CA PHE A 226 -4.80 -5.51 0.35
C PHE A 226 -4.76 -6.03 -1.08
N LEU A 227 -5.27 -7.23 -1.32
CA LEU A 227 -5.40 -7.82 -2.66
C LEU A 227 -6.87 -7.81 -3.06
N SER A 228 -7.17 -7.16 -4.18
CA SER A 228 -8.55 -7.05 -4.68
C SER A 228 -9.09 -8.37 -5.23
N GLY A 229 -10.38 -8.41 -5.58
CA GLY A 229 -10.99 -9.48 -6.34
C GLY A 229 -10.41 -9.62 -7.75
N SER A 230 -10.84 -10.65 -8.49
CA SER A 230 -10.54 -10.85 -9.90
C SER A 230 -11.78 -11.37 -10.61
N PHE A 231 -11.91 -11.00 -11.90
CA PHE A 231 -12.99 -11.45 -12.78
C PHE A 231 -12.52 -12.47 -13.83
N LYS A 232 -11.24 -12.87 -13.78
CA LYS A 232 -10.64 -13.82 -14.73
C LYS A 232 -10.58 -15.20 -14.14
N ASP A 233 -10.81 -16.21 -14.99
CA ASP A 233 -10.49 -17.59 -14.65
C ASP A 233 -8.98 -17.79 -14.48
N TRP A 234 -8.60 -18.66 -13.57
CA TRP A 234 -7.19 -18.88 -13.24
C TRP A 234 -6.38 -19.49 -14.40
N CYS A 235 -7.03 -20.24 -15.28
CA CYS A 235 -6.40 -20.74 -16.50
C CYS A 235 -6.10 -19.65 -17.54
N GLU A 236 -6.70 -18.47 -17.43
CA GLU A 236 -6.47 -17.30 -18.29
C GLU A 236 -5.46 -16.31 -17.68
N VAL A 237 -5.10 -16.51 -16.42
CA VAL A 237 -4.18 -15.62 -15.70
C VAL A 237 -2.73 -15.95 -16.06
N ASN A 238 -1.96 -14.93 -16.41
CA ASN A 238 -0.52 -15.07 -16.50
C ASN A 238 0.07 -15.21 -15.07
N ARG A 239 0.46 -16.43 -14.71
CA ARG A 239 0.98 -16.77 -13.38
C ARG A 239 2.21 -15.96 -12.98
N GLU A 240 3.04 -15.59 -13.94
CA GLU A 240 4.24 -14.80 -13.67
C GLU A 240 3.93 -13.44 -13.03
N THR A 241 2.73 -12.89 -13.27
CA THR A 241 2.31 -11.65 -12.59
C THR A 241 2.15 -11.81 -11.08
N TRP A 242 1.99 -13.04 -10.58
CA TRP A 242 1.89 -13.39 -9.17
C TRP A 242 3.23 -13.65 -8.48
N ARG A 243 4.34 -13.67 -9.21
CA ARG A 243 5.67 -13.99 -8.66
C ARG A 243 6.05 -13.06 -7.51
N GLY A 244 5.76 -11.78 -7.64
CA GLY A 244 6.00 -10.81 -6.57
C GLY A 244 5.19 -11.10 -5.31
N VAL A 245 3.90 -11.46 -5.46
CA VAL A 245 3.05 -11.87 -4.33
C VAL A 245 3.61 -13.13 -3.68
N GLN A 246 4.08 -14.11 -4.47
CA GLN A 246 4.71 -15.33 -3.93
C GLN A 246 5.96 -15.00 -3.09
N GLU A 247 6.80 -14.08 -3.56
CA GLU A 247 7.98 -13.65 -2.81
C GLU A 247 7.59 -13.01 -1.46
N VAL A 248 6.55 -12.15 -1.47
CA VAL A 248 6.04 -11.52 -0.26
C VAL A 248 5.42 -12.55 0.68
N LEU A 249 4.62 -13.48 0.16
CA LEU A 249 4.01 -14.56 0.95
C LEU A 249 5.09 -15.45 1.60
N ARG A 250 6.13 -15.84 0.86
CA ARG A 250 7.25 -16.64 1.38
C ARG A 250 8.07 -15.90 2.44
N ALA A 251 8.23 -14.61 2.30
CA ALA A 251 8.94 -13.79 3.29
C ALA A 251 8.17 -13.69 4.61
N LYS A 252 6.83 -13.84 4.60
CA LYS A 252 5.94 -13.86 5.76
C LYS A 252 6.08 -12.64 6.70
N ASN A 253 6.49 -11.50 6.18
CA ASN A 253 6.81 -10.32 6.99
C ASN A 253 5.96 -9.09 6.66
N LEU A 254 4.93 -9.23 5.84
CA LEU A 254 3.93 -8.20 5.55
C LEU A 254 2.53 -8.76 5.82
N PRO A 255 1.75 -8.17 6.73
CA PRO A 255 0.33 -8.49 6.88
C PRO A 255 -0.41 -8.31 5.56
N MET A 256 -1.32 -9.25 5.23
CA MET A 256 -2.10 -9.17 4.00
C MET A 256 -3.56 -9.54 4.25
N TRP A 257 -4.46 -8.81 3.59
CA TRP A 257 -5.86 -9.18 3.44
C TRP A 257 -6.17 -9.33 1.96
N ALA A 258 -6.74 -10.45 1.57
CA ALA A 258 -7.17 -10.68 0.20
C ALA A 258 -8.67 -11.02 0.15
N SER A 259 -9.40 -10.42 -0.79
CA SER A 259 -10.82 -10.68 -1.02
C SER A 259 -11.03 -11.43 -2.33
N CYS A 260 -12.00 -12.34 -2.36
CA CYS A 260 -12.52 -13.03 -3.55
C CYS A 260 -11.40 -13.62 -4.44
N GLY A 261 -11.21 -13.12 -5.66
CA GLY A 261 -10.14 -13.58 -6.56
C GLY A 261 -8.74 -13.43 -5.96
N GLY A 262 -8.47 -12.36 -5.21
CA GLY A 262 -7.20 -12.22 -4.47
C GLY A 262 -6.98 -13.35 -3.47
N ALA A 263 -8.02 -13.76 -2.76
CA ALA A 263 -8.01 -14.87 -1.82
C ALA A 263 -7.78 -16.21 -2.53
N GLN A 264 -8.50 -16.44 -3.63
CA GLN A 264 -8.33 -17.63 -4.46
C GLN A 264 -6.88 -17.73 -4.99
N GLY A 265 -6.35 -16.63 -5.53
CA GLY A 265 -4.97 -16.56 -6.00
C GLY A 265 -3.94 -16.84 -4.91
N LEU A 266 -4.13 -16.32 -3.68
CA LEU A 266 -3.25 -16.64 -2.54
C LEU A 266 -3.31 -18.12 -2.17
N ALA A 267 -4.49 -18.73 -2.15
CA ALA A 267 -4.65 -20.13 -1.84
C ALA A 267 -4.01 -21.04 -2.91
N ILE A 268 -4.24 -20.74 -4.19
CA ILE A 268 -3.61 -21.47 -5.32
C ILE A 268 -2.09 -21.31 -5.23
N LEU A 269 -1.61 -20.09 -4.98
CA LEU A 269 -0.19 -19.79 -4.86
C LEU A 269 0.47 -20.53 -3.70
N ALA A 270 -0.24 -20.67 -2.58
CA ALA A 270 0.24 -21.40 -1.41
C ALA A 270 0.31 -22.90 -1.67
N GLU A 271 -0.63 -23.47 -2.44
CA GLU A 271 -0.71 -24.89 -2.77
C GLU A 271 0.28 -25.29 -3.87
N THR A 272 0.31 -24.53 -4.97
CA THR A 272 1.02 -24.93 -6.20
C THR A 272 2.21 -24.03 -6.55
N GLY A 273 2.22 -22.77 -6.09
CA GLY A 273 3.21 -21.79 -6.53
C GLY A 273 2.99 -21.32 -7.97
N VAL A 274 3.81 -20.38 -8.45
CA VAL A 274 3.74 -19.84 -9.82
C VAL A 274 4.36 -20.76 -10.88
N ASP A 275 5.20 -21.70 -10.45
CA ASP A 275 5.95 -22.56 -11.37
C ASP A 275 5.09 -23.73 -11.88
N GLN A 276 3.92 -23.96 -11.28
CA GLN A 276 2.96 -24.99 -11.68
C GLN A 276 1.73 -24.35 -12.38
N PRO A 277 1.07 -25.05 -13.31
CA PRO A 277 -0.14 -24.55 -13.95
C PRO A 277 -1.29 -24.29 -12.97
N TRP A 278 -2.11 -23.30 -13.29
CA TRP A 278 -3.30 -22.89 -12.50
C TRP A 278 -4.62 -23.23 -13.22
N ASP A 279 -4.60 -24.26 -14.05
CA ASP A 279 -5.79 -24.67 -14.80
C ASP A 279 -6.89 -25.19 -13.85
N CYS A 280 -8.12 -24.75 -14.09
CA CYS A 280 -9.26 -25.24 -13.32
C CYS A 280 -9.55 -26.74 -13.62
N PRO A 281 -10.12 -27.50 -12.65
CA PRO A 281 -10.38 -28.93 -12.82
C PRO A 281 -11.41 -29.23 -13.93
N HIS A 282 -12.18 -28.25 -14.35
CA HIS A 282 -13.21 -28.38 -15.40
C HIS A 282 -12.73 -27.91 -16.79
N CYS A 283 -11.48 -27.47 -16.93
CA CYS A 283 -10.91 -27.16 -18.25
C CYS A 283 -10.96 -28.41 -19.14
N ARG A 284 -11.41 -28.24 -20.41
CA ARG A 284 -11.60 -29.35 -21.35
C ARG A 284 -10.31 -30.03 -21.78
N ASP A 285 -9.16 -29.37 -21.63
CA ASP A 285 -7.90 -29.99 -22.01
C ASP A 285 -7.52 -31.06 -20.97
N PRO A 286 -7.63 -32.35 -21.32
CA PRO A 286 -7.33 -33.43 -20.39
C PRO A 286 -5.83 -33.59 -20.10
N LEU A 287 -4.97 -32.99 -20.95
CA LEU A 287 -3.51 -33.06 -20.81
C LEU A 287 -2.96 -31.95 -19.89
N LYS A 288 -3.75 -30.92 -19.63
CA LYS A 288 -3.31 -29.87 -18.70
C LYS A 288 -3.42 -30.33 -17.25
N PRO A 289 -2.38 -30.06 -16.45
CA PRO A 289 -2.45 -30.27 -15.01
C PRO A 289 -3.61 -29.47 -14.42
N LYS A 290 -4.30 -30.04 -13.44
CA LYS A 290 -5.42 -29.38 -12.77
C LYS A 290 -4.97 -28.74 -11.47
N THR A 291 -5.64 -27.68 -11.09
CA THR A 291 -5.47 -27.05 -9.77
C THR A 291 -6.64 -27.46 -8.88
N PRO A 292 -6.56 -28.61 -8.19
CA PRO A 292 -7.70 -29.24 -7.55
C PRO A 292 -8.28 -28.42 -6.39
N ILE A 293 -7.47 -27.51 -5.83
CA ILE A 293 -7.91 -26.64 -4.73
C ILE A 293 -8.96 -25.59 -5.17
N TYR A 294 -9.05 -25.29 -6.48
CA TYR A 294 -9.99 -24.30 -7.01
C TYR A 294 -11.05 -24.97 -7.87
N THR A 295 -12.32 -24.64 -7.63
CA THR A 295 -13.47 -25.12 -8.41
C THR A 295 -14.49 -24.01 -8.60
N HIS A 296 -15.52 -24.31 -9.42
CA HIS A 296 -16.72 -23.47 -9.54
C HIS A 296 -17.90 -24.12 -8.84
N ILE A 297 -18.68 -23.35 -8.12
CA ILE A 297 -19.86 -23.82 -7.38
C ILE A 297 -20.89 -24.40 -8.36
N GLY A 298 -21.30 -25.65 -8.16
CA GLY A 298 -22.30 -26.32 -8.98
C GLY A 298 -21.84 -26.72 -10.38
N HIS A 299 -20.60 -26.45 -10.76
CA HIS A 299 -20.06 -26.81 -12.07
C HIS A 299 -19.51 -28.24 -12.03
N THR A 300 -20.20 -29.16 -12.65
CA THR A 300 -19.85 -30.59 -12.66
C THR A 300 -19.39 -31.13 -14.01
N ALA A 301 -19.62 -30.38 -15.10
CA ALA A 301 -19.26 -30.78 -16.46
C ALA A 301 -17.97 -30.10 -16.94
N GLN A 302 -17.19 -30.81 -17.75
CA GLN A 302 -16.05 -30.20 -18.46
C GLN A 302 -16.54 -29.14 -19.44
N ARG A 303 -16.03 -27.91 -19.30
CA ARG A 303 -16.38 -26.75 -20.13
C ARG A 303 -15.12 -25.96 -20.50
N PRO A 304 -15.17 -25.14 -21.56
CA PRO A 304 -14.09 -24.19 -21.82
C PRO A 304 -13.88 -23.24 -20.64
N CYS A 305 -12.66 -22.77 -20.44
CA CYS A 305 -12.38 -21.66 -19.53
C CYS A 305 -13.23 -20.44 -19.93
N GLY A 306 -13.76 -19.72 -18.94
CA GLY A 306 -14.68 -18.58 -19.18
C GLY A 306 -16.16 -18.98 -19.43
N ASP A 307 -16.48 -20.25 -19.60
CA ASP A 307 -17.87 -20.71 -19.67
C ASP A 307 -18.42 -20.99 -18.28
N TYR A 308 -19.13 -20.03 -17.72
CA TYR A 308 -19.79 -20.11 -16.40
C TYR A 308 -21.21 -20.67 -16.45
N SER A 309 -21.66 -21.21 -17.59
CA SER A 309 -23.01 -21.77 -17.71
C SER A 309 -23.18 -22.97 -16.76
N GLY A 310 -24.20 -22.92 -15.91
CA GLY A 310 -24.48 -23.93 -14.87
C GLY A 310 -23.72 -23.68 -13.54
N CYS A 311 -22.84 -22.70 -13.45
CA CYS A 311 -22.30 -22.27 -12.18
C CYS A 311 -23.35 -21.60 -11.31
N VAL A 312 -23.25 -21.80 -10.02
CA VAL A 312 -24.03 -21.08 -9.03
C VAL A 312 -23.25 -19.85 -8.61
N PHE A 313 -23.88 -18.68 -8.74
CA PHE A 313 -23.31 -17.42 -8.28
C PHE A 313 -23.83 -17.09 -6.89
N GLU A 314 -22.92 -16.79 -5.98
CA GLU A 314 -23.21 -16.14 -4.71
C GLU A 314 -23.02 -14.63 -4.90
N ARG A 315 -24.10 -13.85 -4.74
CA ARG A 315 -24.10 -12.39 -4.94
C ARG A 315 -24.95 -11.71 -3.88
N GLY A 316 -24.44 -10.59 -3.36
CA GLY A 316 -25.10 -9.81 -2.32
C GLY A 316 -24.81 -10.32 -0.92
N PRO A 317 -25.65 -9.99 0.08
CA PRO A 317 -25.46 -10.41 1.45
C PRO A 317 -25.62 -11.91 1.64
N HIS A 318 -24.61 -12.56 2.23
CA HIS A 318 -24.60 -13.99 2.56
C HIS A 318 -24.15 -14.19 4.01
N TRP A 319 -24.64 -15.26 4.63
CA TRP A 319 -24.25 -15.61 5.99
C TRP A 319 -22.99 -16.44 6.01
N VAL A 320 -22.06 -16.08 6.88
CA VAL A 320 -20.84 -16.84 7.18
C VAL A 320 -20.79 -17.13 8.67
N ARG A 321 -20.13 -18.24 9.02
CA ARG A 321 -19.96 -18.69 10.41
C ARG A 321 -18.48 -18.80 10.74
N THR A 322 -18.05 -18.24 11.88
CA THR A 322 -16.67 -18.38 12.36
C THR A 322 -16.36 -19.82 12.75
N VAL A 323 -15.11 -20.21 12.50
CA VAL A 323 -14.52 -21.47 12.94
C VAL A 323 -13.44 -21.14 13.97
N GLY A 324 -13.66 -21.55 15.24
CA GLY A 324 -12.79 -21.16 16.34
C GLY A 324 -12.89 -19.68 16.71
N ASP A 325 -11.88 -19.20 17.42
CA ASP A 325 -11.80 -17.83 17.97
C ASP A 325 -10.64 -17.07 17.30
N ASP A 326 -10.76 -16.81 16.00
CA ASP A 326 -9.74 -16.05 15.28
C ASP A 326 -9.82 -14.56 15.62
N PRO A 327 -8.69 -13.89 15.90
CA PRO A 327 -8.68 -12.49 16.29
C PRO A 327 -9.26 -11.54 15.24
N VAL A 328 -9.32 -11.91 13.95
CA VAL A 328 -9.92 -11.07 12.91
C VAL A 328 -11.44 -10.94 13.07
N PHE A 329 -12.09 -11.92 13.70
CA PHE A 329 -13.52 -11.93 13.98
C PHE A 329 -13.85 -11.54 15.43
N LYS A 330 -12.91 -10.99 16.17
CA LYS A 330 -13.12 -10.54 17.54
C LYS A 330 -14.31 -9.56 17.62
N ASN A 331 -15.17 -9.77 18.60
CA ASN A 331 -16.39 -8.98 18.87
C ASN A 331 -17.47 -9.10 17.77
N LEU A 332 -17.38 -10.05 16.87
CA LEU A 332 -18.46 -10.40 15.96
C LEU A 332 -19.27 -11.57 16.55
N PRO A 333 -20.58 -11.68 16.19
CA PRO A 333 -21.35 -12.89 16.48
C PRO A 333 -20.77 -14.09 15.72
N ARG A 334 -21.06 -15.31 16.16
CA ARG A 334 -20.58 -16.51 15.48
C ARG A 334 -21.08 -16.66 14.05
N GLU A 335 -22.19 -16.07 13.73
CA GLU A 335 -22.75 -16.02 12.39
C GLU A 335 -23.12 -14.58 12.04
N PHE A 336 -22.66 -14.10 10.90
CA PHE A 336 -22.84 -12.71 10.46
C PHE A 336 -22.92 -12.63 8.93
N GLN A 337 -23.40 -11.51 8.42
CA GLN A 337 -23.49 -11.26 6.99
C GLN A 337 -22.21 -10.60 6.45
N VAL A 338 -21.88 -11.01 5.21
CA VAL A 338 -20.81 -10.43 4.37
C VAL A 338 -21.33 -10.24 2.95
N MET A 339 -20.62 -9.50 2.11
CA MET A 339 -20.96 -9.38 0.69
C MET A 339 -20.22 -10.43 -0.13
N GLU A 340 -20.95 -11.12 -1.00
CA GLU A 340 -20.40 -12.09 -1.95
C GLU A 340 -20.59 -11.61 -3.39
N SER A 341 -19.64 -11.95 -4.27
CA SER A 341 -19.74 -11.71 -5.71
C SER A 341 -18.82 -12.68 -6.46
N HIS A 342 -19.18 -13.98 -6.46
CA HIS A 342 -18.34 -15.01 -7.07
C HIS A 342 -19.14 -16.25 -7.46
N CYS A 343 -18.52 -17.11 -8.27
CA CYS A 343 -18.90 -18.50 -8.50
C CYS A 343 -17.73 -19.47 -8.30
N GLY A 344 -16.49 -18.96 -8.29
CA GLY A 344 -15.31 -19.74 -7.97
C GLY A 344 -15.14 -19.87 -6.46
N GLN A 345 -14.56 -21.00 -6.01
CA GLN A 345 -14.29 -21.27 -4.59
C GLN A 345 -13.00 -22.05 -4.39
N ILE A 346 -12.47 -21.95 -3.18
CA ILE A 346 -11.38 -22.80 -2.69
C ILE A 346 -12.00 -23.97 -1.92
N GLU A 347 -11.61 -25.19 -2.24
CA GLU A 347 -12.21 -26.40 -1.67
C GLU A 347 -11.68 -26.72 -0.26
N TRP A 348 -10.41 -26.45 0.02
CA TRP A 348 -9.78 -26.74 1.31
C TRP A 348 -8.64 -25.75 1.61
N PRO A 349 -8.25 -25.61 2.89
CA PRO A 349 -7.10 -24.83 3.26
C PRO A 349 -5.80 -25.45 2.74
N PRO A 350 -4.88 -24.67 2.13
CA PRO A 350 -3.53 -25.14 1.81
C PRO A 350 -2.74 -25.51 3.07
N ALA A 351 -1.63 -26.22 2.90
CA ALA A 351 -0.75 -26.57 4.03
C ALA A 351 -0.28 -25.32 4.78
N GLY A 352 -0.42 -25.34 6.10
CA GLY A 352 -0.07 -24.22 6.98
C GLY A 352 -1.12 -23.12 7.08
N TRP A 353 -2.30 -23.30 6.48
CA TRP A 353 -3.45 -22.41 6.62
C TRP A 353 -4.57 -23.07 7.42
N SER A 354 -5.31 -22.27 8.16
CA SER A 354 -6.50 -22.69 8.92
C SER A 354 -7.76 -22.09 8.32
N LEU A 355 -8.84 -22.88 8.29
CA LEU A 355 -10.18 -22.38 8.01
C LEU A 355 -10.69 -21.62 9.24
N VAL A 356 -10.96 -20.34 9.10
CA VAL A 356 -11.41 -19.48 10.21
C VAL A 356 -12.84 -18.96 10.03
N ALA A 357 -13.40 -19.08 8.80
CA ALA A 357 -14.83 -18.90 8.55
C ALA A 357 -15.32 -19.87 7.48
N THR A 358 -16.54 -20.35 7.65
CA THR A 358 -17.23 -21.30 6.75
C THR A 358 -18.62 -20.79 6.38
N ALA A 359 -19.31 -21.51 5.49
CA ALA A 359 -20.68 -21.21 5.10
C ALA A 359 -21.62 -21.08 6.31
N GLY A 360 -22.42 -20.04 6.32
CA GLY A 360 -23.57 -19.87 7.20
C GLY A 360 -24.87 -20.28 6.49
N GLN A 361 -26.01 -19.82 7.01
CA GLN A 361 -27.31 -20.15 6.46
C GLN A 361 -27.46 -19.71 5.00
N GLY A 362 -27.77 -20.66 4.10
CA GLY A 362 -28.02 -20.40 2.68
C GLY A 362 -26.77 -20.21 1.82
N THR A 363 -25.60 -20.12 2.40
CA THR A 363 -24.31 -20.01 1.69
C THR A 363 -23.81 -21.40 1.30
N LYS A 364 -23.26 -21.54 0.09
CA LYS A 364 -22.79 -22.83 -0.46
C LYS A 364 -21.30 -23.02 -0.32
N THR A 365 -20.53 -21.94 -0.51
CA THR A 365 -19.07 -21.96 -0.42
C THR A 365 -18.61 -22.23 0.99
N LYS A 366 -17.96 -23.39 1.19
CA LYS A 366 -17.56 -23.86 2.53
C LYS A 366 -16.31 -23.15 3.05
N THR A 367 -15.39 -22.78 2.18
CA THR A 367 -14.14 -22.12 2.54
C THR A 367 -14.32 -20.61 2.40
N GLN A 368 -14.79 -19.97 3.47
CA GLN A 368 -15.13 -18.55 3.46
C GLN A 368 -13.97 -17.65 3.86
N CYS A 369 -13.14 -18.07 4.80
CA CYS A 369 -11.93 -17.32 5.17
C CYS A 369 -10.85 -18.27 5.67
N LEU A 370 -9.66 -18.06 5.14
CA LEU A 370 -8.44 -18.76 5.50
C LEU A 370 -7.48 -17.80 6.21
N HIS A 371 -6.74 -18.31 7.18
CA HIS A 371 -5.70 -17.62 7.90
C HIS A 371 -4.38 -18.39 7.81
N LEU A 372 -3.32 -17.78 7.34
CA LEU A 372 -1.99 -18.38 7.38
C LEU A 372 -1.52 -18.43 8.84
N ASN A 373 -1.27 -19.63 9.36
CA ASN A 373 -0.92 -19.86 10.74
C ASN A 373 0.27 -18.99 11.16
N ASP A 374 0.18 -18.39 12.36
CA ASP A 374 1.19 -17.53 12.96
C ASP A 374 1.47 -16.20 12.22
N ARG A 375 0.64 -15.80 11.26
CA ARG A 375 0.84 -14.58 10.47
C ARG A 375 -0.50 -13.89 10.21
N PRO A 376 -0.60 -12.57 10.30
CA PRO A 376 -1.82 -11.86 9.94
C PRO A 376 -1.97 -11.76 8.41
N ILE A 377 -2.11 -12.92 7.76
CA ILE A 377 -2.36 -13.06 6.33
C ILE A 377 -3.66 -13.84 6.17
N TYR A 378 -4.65 -13.15 5.60
CA TYR A 378 -6.01 -13.66 5.45
C TYR A 378 -6.42 -13.72 3.98
N ALA A 379 -7.14 -14.78 3.63
CA ALA A 379 -7.74 -14.98 2.31
C ALA A 379 -9.24 -15.23 2.49
N ALA A 380 -10.05 -14.20 2.26
CA ALA A 380 -11.50 -14.22 2.42
C ALA A 380 -12.19 -14.34 1.04
N GLN A 381 -13.09 -15.30 0.89
CA GLN A 381 -13.88 -15.42 -0.33
C GLN A 381 -14.83 -14.22 -0.50
N PHE A 382 -15.32 -13.70 0.60
CA PHE A 382 -16.21 -12.54 0.64
C PHE A 382 -15.45 -11.20 0.52
N HIS A 383 -16.23 -10.17 0.27
CA HIS A 383 -15.77 -8.78 0.20
C HIS A 383 -16.10 -8.02 1.47
N ILE A 384 -15.13 -7.30 2.00
CA ILE A 384 -15.33 -6.33 3.10
C ILE A 384 -15.30 -4.88 2.58
N GLU A 385 -14.83 -4.69 1.36
CA GLU A 385 -14.57 -3.38 0.74
C GLU A 385 -15.68 -2.91 -0.19
N MET A 386 -16.60 -3.80 -0.62
CA MET A 386 -17.66 -3.45 -1.57
C MET A 386 -18.67 -2.48 -0.98
N ASP A 387 -19.28 -1.65 -1.83
CA ASP A 387 -20.40 -0.80 -1.46
C ASP A 387 -21.57 -1.62 -0.93
N GLY A 388 -22.22 -1.09 0.11
CA GLY A 388 -23.34 -1.79 0.78
C GLY A 388 -22.90 -2.91 1.72
N THR A 389 -21.60 -3.04 2.01
CA THR A 389 -21.11 -4.03 3.00
C THR A 389 -21.72 -3.79 4.38
N PRO A 390 -22.06 -4.87 5.12
CA PRO A 390 -22.52 -4.78 6.50
C PRO A 390 -21.49 -4.10 7.42
N GLU A 391 -21.95 -3.57 8.57
CA GLU A 391 -21.07 -2.98 9.60
C GLU A 391 -20.02 -3.99 10.12
N THR A 392 -20.29 -5.29 10.02
CA THR A 392 -19.35 -6.37 10.31
C THR A 392 -18.05 -6.24 9.51
N SER A 393 -18.10 -5.74 8.28
CA SER A 393 -16.92 -5.51 7.44
C SER A 393 -15.99 -4.45 8.04
N ARG A 394 -16.52 -3.40 8.65
CA ARG A 394 -15.72 -2.39 9.37
C ARG A 394 -15.04 -3.00 10.59
N GLN A 395 -15.74 -3.86 11.32
CA GLN A 395 -15.18 -4.55 12.48
C GLN A 395 -14.03 -5.49 12.05
N ILE A 396 -14.22 -6.25 10.96
CA ILE A 396 -13.19 -7.13 10.39
C ILE A 396 -11.96 -6.31 9.98
N MET A 397 -12.15 -5.23 9.22
CA MET A 397 -11.06 -4.34 8.81
C MET A 397 -10.32 -3.76 10.01
N GLY A 398 -11.07 -3.27 11.03
CA GLY A 398 -10.47 -2.73 12.25
C GLY A 398 -9.63 -3.76 13.02
N ASN A 399 -10.14 -4.99 13.13
CA ASN A 399 -9.44 -6.11 13.77
C ASN A 399 -8.17 -6.51 12.98
N PHE A 400 -8.25 -6.56 11.66
CA PHE A 400 -7.10 -6.83 10.79
C PHE A 400 -6.01 -5.75 10.96
N LEU A 401 -6.36 -4.48 10.89
CA LEU A 401 -5.42 -3.38 11.08
C LEU A 401 -4.77 -3.41 12.47
N ALA A 402 -5.53 -3.77 13.50
CA ALA A 402 -4.99 -3.93 14.86
C ALA A 402 -3.95 -5.05 14.92
N GLN A 403 -4.19 -6.19 14.26
CA GLN A 403 -3.22 -7.28 14.16
C GLN A 403 -1.99 -6.88 13.34
N ALA A 404 -2.19 -6.18 12.22
CA ALA A 404 -1.09 -5.68 11.39
C ALA A 404 -0.15 -4.76 12.19
N ARG A 405 -0.71 -3.89 13.04
CA ARG A 405 0.07 -3.01 13.94
C ARG A 405 0.80 -3.79 15.04
N ALA A 406 0.16 -4.83 15.58
CA ALA A 406 0.77 -5.67 16.62
C ALA A 406 1.85 -6.60 16.05
N TRP A 407 1.86 -6.83 14.75
CA TRP A 407 2.80 -7.72 14.10
C TRP A 407 4.25 -7.20 14.22
N GLY A 408 5.15 -8.04 14.77
CA GLY A 408 6.52 -7.63 15.15
C GLY A 408 7.44 -7.17 14.00
N GLY A 409 7.02 -7.33 12.76
CA GLY A 409 7.73 -6.80 11.60
C GLY A 409 7.45 -5.31 11.34
N TYR A 410 6.33 -4.79 11.85
CA TYR A 410 5.97 -3.38 11.79
C TYR A 410 6.26 -2.74 13.14
N LYS A 411 7.29 -1.91 13.20
CA LYS A 411 7.50 -0.98 14.31
C LYS A 411 7.10 0.39 13.79
N PRO A 412 5.84 0.85 13.99
CA PRO A 412 5.56 2.25 13.79
C PRO A 412 6.52 3.00 14.71
N ASP A 413 7.05 4.11 14.24
CA ASP A 413 7.68 5.08 15.13
C ASP A 413 6.60 5.55 16.11
N ARG A 414 6.39 4.77 17.18
CA ARG A 414 5.49 5.16 18.27
C ARG A 414 6.09 6.43 18.84
N GLY A 415 5.49 7.55 18.49
CA GLY A 415 5.66 8.75 19.27
C GLY A 415 5.37 8.35 20.71
N ALA A 416 6.37 8.37 21.54
CA ALA A 416 6.24 8.08 22.96
C ALA A 416 5.19 9.03 23.54
N ALA A 417 4.00 8.49 23.79
CA ALA A 417 3.19 8.98 24.87
C ALA A 417 3.98 8.61 26.13
N SER A 418 4.52 9.66 26.80
CA SER A 418 5.20 9.61 28.08
C SER A 418 6.48 8.77 28.19
N ALA A 419 7.63 9.42 28.00
CA ALA A 419 8.73 9.36 28.95
C ALA A 419 9.63 10.58 28.65
N HIS A 420 9.97 11.34 29.65
CA HIS A 420 11.00 12.34 29.60
C HIS A 420 12.32 11.74 29.08
N ASP A 421 12.52 11.77 27.76
CA ASP A 421 13.83 11.61 27.16
C ASP A 421 14.12 12.84 26.29
N THR A 422 14.95 13.69 26.85
CA THR A 422 15.42 14.94 26.25
C THR A 422 16.45 14.71 25.14
N ARG A 423 16.49 13.56 24.48
CA ARG A 423 17.37 13.29 23.34
C ARG A 423 16.67 13.67 22.05
N GLY A 424 17.28 14.63 21.35
CA GLY A 424 16.79 15.41 20.23
C GLY A 424 16.02 14.61 19.17
N LYS A 425 14.78 15.02 18.93
CA LYS A 425 14.04 14.66 17.71
C LYS A 425 14.73 15.34 16.55
N ALA A 426 15.31 14.56 15.62
CA ALA A 426 15.74 15.11 14.36
C ALA A 426 14.49 15.61 13.61
N GLN A 427 14.41 16.91 13.36
CA GLN A 427 13.37 17.54 12.57
C GLN A 427 13.85 17.72 11.14
N PRO A 428 12.94 17.73 10.15
CA PRO A 428 13.30 18.07 8.79
C PRO A 428 13.89 19.48 8.74
N ILE A 429 14.90 19.63 7.97
CA ILE A 429 15.53 20.92 7.68
C ILE A 429 14.66 21.53 6.56
N ARG A 430 13.83 22.50 6.90
CA ARG A 430 12.99 23.25 5.95
C ARG A 430 13.80 24.31 5.21
#